data_37f74fc3eff2afff884d0abb37a0fc0d
#
_entry.id   37f74fc3eff2afff884d0abb37a0fc0d
#
_cell.length_a   1.000
_cell.length_b   1.000
_cell.length_c   1.000
_cell.angle_alpha   90.00
_cell.angle_beta   90.00
_cell.angle_gamma   90.00
#
_symmetry.space_group_name_H-M   'P 1'
#
loop_
_entity.id
_entity.type
_entity.pdbx_description
1 polymer ?
#
loop_
_entity_poly.entity_id
_entity_poly.type
_entity_poly.pdbx_seq_one_letter_code
_entity_poly.pdbx_strand_id
1 'polypeptide(L)'
;MLQNGGGVTTADVVKDTTTQGFMKDVIEESKRQPVLVDFWAPWCGPCKQLTPVLEKSVRAAKGKVKLVKMNIDEHPAIPGQMGIQSIPAVIAFSNGQPVDGFMGALPESQVMAFLERITKGAVGSEEKDLLKAADAALVEGNPAAAADIYAQLLAERS
;
A
#
# COMPACT_ATOMS: atom_id res chain seq x y z
N MET A 1 9.97 9.46 24.61
CA MET A 1 9.91 8.91 24.34
C MET A 1 9.84 7.94 24.22
N LEU A 2 9.50 7.95 24.06
CA LEU A 2 9.36 7.09 23.94
C LEU A 2 9.22 6.50 23.18
N GLN A 3 9.02 6.53 22.88
CA GLN A 3 8.85 5.94 22.35
C GLN A 3 9.08 5.38 21.69
N ASN A 4 9.12 5.54 21.52
CA ASN A 4 9.33 4.92 20.97
C ASN A 4 9.57 4.07 20.72
N GLY A 5 9.13 4.48 21.27
CA GLY A 5 9.04 3.14 21.18
C GLY A 5 9.76 2.32 20.18
N GLY A 6 10.71 2.07 20.34
CA GLY A 6 11.53 1.30 19.42
C GLY A 6 10.85 0.28 18.52
N GLY A 7 9.64 -0.11 18.78
CA GLY A 7 8.97 -1.08 17.94
C GLY A 7 8.44 -0.45 16.65
N VAL A 8 8.48 -1.16 15.53
CA VAL A 8 7.80 -0.74 14.33
C VAL A 8 6.32 -0.90 14.57
N THR A 9 5.59 0.19 14.49
CA THR A 9 4.14 0.20 14.68
C THR A 9 3.46 0.50 13.36
N THR A 10 2.15 0.26 13.30
CA THR A 10 1.37 0.62 12.11
C THR A 10 1.43 2.12 11.83
N ALA A 11 1.70 2.95 12.84
CA ALA A 11 1.84 4.38 12.67
C ALA A 11 3.08 4.74 11.84
N ASP A 12 4.10 3.88 11.84
CA ASP A 12 5.32 4.13 11.07
C ASP A 12 5.13 3.97 9.57
N VAL A 13 4.10 3.28 9.12
CA VAL A 13 3.84 3.07 7.70
C VAL A 13 2.91 4.12 7.10
N VAL A 14 2.32 4.97 7.93
CA VAL A 14 1.43 6.05 7.47
C VAL A 14 1.86 7.34 8.15
N LYS A 15 2.19 8.35 7.36
CA LYS A 15 2.58 9.66 7.92
C LYS A 15 2.28 10.77 6.93
N ASP A 16 2.29 12.00 7.43
CA ASP A 16 2.20 13.18 6.57
C ASP A 16 3.58 13.56 6.11
N THR A 17 3.69 14.12 4.90
CA THR A 17 4.95 14.65 4.40
C THR A 17 4.78 16.10 3.95
N THR A 18 5.89 16.74 3.65
CA THR A 18 5.95 18.15 3.26
C THR A 18 6.78 18.29 1.99
N THR A 19 6.77 19.48 1.40
CA THR A 19 7.65 19.76 0.25
C THR A 19 9.11 19.49 0.62
N GLN A 20 9.54 19.94 1.81
CA GLN A 20 10.91 19.76 2.28
C GLN A 20 11.23 18.31 2.62
N GLY A 21 10.24 17.57 3.13
CA GLY A 21 10.42 16.18 3.52
C GLY A 21 10.30 15.18 2.39
N PHE A 22 9.81 15.60 1.23
CA PHE A 22 9.47 14.70 0.14
C PHE A 22 10.66 13.84 -0.30
N MET A 23 11.83 14.43 -0.45
CA MET A 23 13.02 13.69 -0.89
C MET A 23 13.33 12.54 0.04
N LYS A 24 13.30 12.77 1.35
CA LYS A 24 13.60 11.75 2.35
C LYS A 24 12.45 10.75 2.51
N ASP A 25 11.24 11.27 2.65
CA ASP A 25 10.07 10.44 3.00
C ASP A 25 9.59 9.60 1.82
N VAL A 26 9.81 10.06 0.60
CA VAL A 26 9.31 9.38 -0.60
C VAL A 26 10.45 8.85 -1.45
N ILE A 27 11.33 9.71 -1.94
CA ILE A 27 12.34 9.29 -2.92
C ILE A 27 13.34 8.32 -2.30
N GLU A 28 13.95 8.68 -1.19
CA GLU A 28 14.93 7.81 -0.53
C GLU A 28 14.28 6.56 0.04
N GLU A 29 13.13 6.71 0.66
CA GLU A 29 12.44 5.58 1.25
C GLU A 29 11.99 4.58 0.19
N SER A 30 11.62 5.06 -1.00
CA SER A 30 11.18 4.19 -2.10
C SER A 30 12.28 3.28 -2.64
N LYS A 31 13.52 3.53 -2.27
CA LYS A 31 14.63 2.65 -2.63
C LYS A 31 14.64 1.39 -1.78
N ARG A 32 13.96 1.40 -0.63
CA ARG A 32 13.85 0.23 0.26
C ARG A 32 12.56 -0.53 0.04
N GLN A 33 11.48 0.19 -0.22
CA GLN A 33 10.16 -0.42 -0.41
C GLN A 33 9.27 0.59 -1.12
N PRO A 34 8.18 0.13 -1.77
CA PRO A 34 7.25 1.06 -2.43
C PRO A 34 6.66 2.05 -1.44
N VAL A 35 6.53 3.30 -1.89
CA VAL A 35 5.90 4.37 -1.11
C VAL A 35 4.75 4.94 -1.94
N LEU A 36 3.58 5.02 -1.34
CA LEU A 36 2.43 5.69 -1.94
C LEU A 36 2.37 7.13 -1.44
N VAL A 37 2.11 8.05 -2.34
CA VAL A 37 1.82 9.44 -1.97
C VAL A 37 0.37 9.72 -2.25
N ASP A 38 -0.39 10.05 -1.20
CA ASP A 38 -1.80 10.42 -1.28
C ASP A 38 -1.90 11.95 -1.31
N PHE A 39 -2.18 12.50 -2.48
CA PHE A 39 -2.39 13.95 -2.64
C PHE A 39 -3.84 14.27 -2.30
N TRP A 40 -4.03 15.13 -1.31
CA TRP A 40 -5.36 15.41 -0.77
C TRP A 40 -5.48 16.89 -0.35
N ALA A 41 -6.69 17.30 -0.05
CA ALA A 41 -6.97 18.64 0.51
C ALA A 41 -8.14 18.54 1.47
N PRO A 42 -8.21 19.44 2.48
CA PRO A 42 -9.31 19.40 3.46
C PRO A 42 -10.71 19.57 2.86
N TRP A 43 -10.82 20.27 1.73
CA TRP A 43 -12.10 20.50 1.06
C TRP A 43 -12.53 19.37 0.14
N CYS A 44 -11.71 18.36 -0.03
CA CYS A 44 -11.93 17.30 -1.01
C CYS A 44 -12.78 16.17 -0.39
N GLY A 45 -14.04 16.08 -0.78
CA GLY A 45 -14.97 15.05 -0.30
C GLY A 45 -14.48 13.64 -0.60
N PRO A 46 -14.16 13.32 -1.88
CA PRO A 46 -13.67 11.96 -2.22
C PRO A 46 -12.39 11.57 -1.50
N CYS A 47 -11.52 12.54 -1.18
CA CYS A 47 -10.30 12.26 -0.41
C CYS A 47 -10.66 11.70 0.98
N LYS A 48 -11.73 12.21 1.58
CA LYS A 48 -12.17 11.75 2.90
C LYS A 48 -12.70 10.32 2.86
N GLN A 49 -13.16 9.88 1.70
CA GLN A 49 -13.60 8.49 1.50
C GLN A 49 -12.42 7.57 1.25
N LEU A 50 -11.45 8.02 0.46
CA LEU A 50 -10.31 7.20 0.05
C LEU A 50 -9.29 7.00 1.18
N THR A 51 -8.97 8.06 1.91
CA THR A 51 -7.88 8.01 2.90
C THR A 51 -8.04 6.87 3.92
N PRO A 52 -9.21 6.67 4.54
CA PRO A 52 -9.36 5.54 5.47
C PRO A 52 -9.13 4.18 4.82
N VAL A 53 -9.57 4.01 3.57
CA VAL A 53 -9.39 2.77 2.82
C VAL A 53 -7.90 2.53 2.53
N LEU A 54 -7.19 3.57 2.10
CA LEU A 54 -5.75 3.48 1.85
C LEU A 54 -5.00 3.14 3.13
N GLU A 55 -5.29 3.83 4.22
CA GLU A 55 -4.60 3.59 5.48
C GLU A 55 -4.81 2.16 5.97
N LYS A 56 -6.05 1.69 5.92
CA LYS A 56 -6.38 0.33 6.30
C LYS A 56 -5.62 -0.69 5.45
N SER A 57 -5.63 -0.49 4.14
CA SER A 57 -4.99 -1.41 3.20
C SER A 57 -3.47 -1.43 3.37
N VAL A 58 -2.86 -0.26 3.55
CA VAL A 58 -1.42 -0.15 3.76
C VAL A 58 -1.01 -0.81 5.08
N ARG A 59 -1.78 -0.61 6.15
CA ARG A 59 -1.51 -1.26 7.43
C ARG A 59 -1.64 -2.77 7.33
N ALA A 60 -2.61 -3.24 6.55
CA ALA A 60 -2.79 -4.68 6.34
C ALA A 60 -1.63 -5.30 5.55
N ALA A 61 -0.88 -4.49 4.82
CA ALA A 61 0.29 -4.96 4.06
C ALA A 61 1.52 -5.22 4.95
N LYS A 62 1.44 -4.91 6.23
CA LYS A 62 2.44 -5.28 7.25
C LYS A 62 3.87 -4.86 6.90
N GLY A 63 4.03 -3.61 6.50
CA GLY A 63 5.34 -3.03 6.23
C GLY A 63 5.87 -3.22 4.82
N LYS A 64 5.13 -3.87 3.94
CA LYS A 64 5.56 -4.08 2.55
C LYS A 64 5.40 -2.84 1.68
N VAL A 65 4.66 -1.86 2.15
CA VAL A 65 4.43 -0.59 1.47
C VAL A 65 4.24 0.49 2.53
N LYS A 66 4.67 1.71 2.22
CA LYS A 66 4.43 2.87 3.09
C LYS A 66 3.50 3.85 2.42
N LEU A 67 2.79 4.62 3.23
CA LEU A 67 1.90 5.67 2.76
C LEU A 67 2.32 7.00 3.36
N VAL A 68 2.55 7.99 2.52
CA VAL A 68 2.68 9.37 2.97
C VAL A 68 1.55 10.18 2.37
N LYS A 69 1.05 11.14 3.15
CA LYS A 69 -0.05 12.01 2.73
C LYS A 69 0.48 13.41 2.54
N MET A 70 0.11 14.05 1.45
CA MET A 70 0.55 15.42 1.16
C MET A 70 -0.66 16.30 0.91
N ASN A 71 -0.83 17.30 1.78
CA ASN A 71 -1.87 18.31 1.66
C ASN A 71 -1.45 19.30 0.58
N ILE A 72 -2.17 19.32 -0.56
CA ILE A 72 -1.78 20.14 -1.70
C ILE A 72 -2.01 21.64 -1.46
N ASP A 73 -2.83 22.01 -0.49
CA ASP A 73 -3.02 23.42 -0.13
C ASP A 73 -1.78 23.97 0.56
N GLU A 74 -1.15 23.17 1.41
CA GLU A 74 0.04 23.55 2.14
C GLU A 74 1.32 23.32 1.34
N HIS A 75 1.30 22.34 0.43
CA HIS A 75 2.48 21.93 -0.32
C HIS A 75 2.14 21.78 -1.80
N PRO A 76 1.96 22.91 -2.52
CA PRO A 76 1.55 22.86 -3.91
C PRO A 76 2.67 22.57 -4.91
N ALA A 77 3.93 22.70 -4.51
CA ALA A 77 5.05 22.59 -5.44
C ALA A 77 5.20 21.19 -6.04
N ILE A 78 5.15 20.15 -5.20
CA ILE A 78 5.32 18.77 -5.67
C ILE A 78 4.18 18.32 -6.59
N PRO A 79 2.90 18.47 -6.19
CA PRO A 79 1.82 18.11 -7.12
C PRO A 79 1.84 18.92 -8.40
N GLY A 80 2.24 20.19 -8.33
CA GLY A 80 2.40 21.01 -9.53
C GLY A 80 3.45 20.48 -10.48
N GLN A 81 4.60 20.07 -9.96
CA GLN A 81 5.67 19.48 -10.77
C GLN A 81 5.29 18.13 -11.36
N MET A 82 4.46 17.38 -10.67
CA MET A 82 4.01 16.07 -11.13
C MET A 82 2.80 16.12 -12.05
N GLY A 83 2.27 17.32 -12.31
CA GLY A 83 1.12 17.47 -13.17
C GLY A 83 -0.19 16.96 -12.57
N ILE A 84 -0.29 16.97 -11.25
CA ILE A 84 -1.52 16.54 -10.56
C ILE A 84 -2.59 17.62 -10.74
N GLN A 85 -3.66 17.29 -11.44
CA GLN A 85 -4.72 18.24 -11.75
C GLN A 85 -6.04 17.95 -11.02
N SER A 86 -6.19 16.74 -10.50
CA SER A 86 -7.38 16.37 -9.75
C SER A 86 -6.99 15.52 -8.56
N ILE A 87 -7.78 15.58 -7.50
CA ILE A 87 -7.58 14.83 -6.27
C ILE A 87 -8.87 14.11 -5.89
N PRO A 88 -8.80 13.00 -5.17
CA PRO A 88 -7.58 12.39 -4.68
C PRO A 88 -6.74 11.81 -5.83
N ALA A 89 -5.44 11.87 -5.68
CA ALA A 89 -4.50 11.23 -6.59
C ALA A 89 -3.48 10.46 -5.75
N VAL A 90 -3.20 9.23 -6.13
CA VAL A 90 -2.24 8.39 -5.44
C VAL A 90 -1.18 7.97 -6.43
N ILE A 91 0.08 8.26 -6.11
CA ILE A 91 1.21 7.90 -6.97
C ILE A 91 2.12 6.96 -6.17
N ALA A 92 2.49 5.85 -6.79
CA ALA A 92 3.41 4.89 -6.18
C ALA A 92 4.82 5.17 -6.67
N PHE A 93 5.76 5.23 -5.73
CA PHE A 93 7.18 5.40 -6.02
C PHE A 93 7.93 4.13 -5.68
N SER A 94 8.88 3.77 -6.53
CA SER A 94 9.78 2.64 -6.31
C SER A 94 11.13 2.98 -6.92
N ASN A 95 12.20 2.73 -6.16
CA ASN A 95 13.57 3.03 -6.61
C ASN A 95 13.75 4.50 -7.01
N GLY A 96 13.09 5.40 -6.29
CA GLY A 96 13.23 6.84 -6.51
C GLY A 96 12.38 7.40 -7.64
N GLN A 97 11.53 6.61 -8.25
CA GLN A 97 10.76 7.02 -9.43
C GLN A 97 9.28 6.68 -9.28
N PRO A 98 8.38 7.49 -9.88
CA PRO A 98 6.98 7.11 -9.94
C PRO A 98 6.82 5.92 -10.91
N VAL A 99 6.10 4.90 -10.48
CA VAL A 99 5.94 3.67 -11.26
C VAL A 99 4.49 3.37 -11.60
N ASP A 100 3.54 3.91 -10.85
CA ASP A 100 2.13 3.64 -11.06
C ASP A 100 1.30 4.69 -10.32
N GLY A 101 0.01 4.73 -10.56
CA GLY A 101 -0.86 5.68 -9.87
C GLY A 101 -2.32 5.47 -10.24
N PHE A 102 -3.19 6.14 -9.47
CA PHE A 102 -4.61 6.21 -9.79
C PHE A 102 -5.19 7.52 -9.27
N MET A 103 -6.35 7.88 -9.77
CA MET A 103 -7.10 9.05 -9.33
C MET A 103 -8.51 8.65 -8.93
N GLY A 104 -9.09 9.40 -7.99
CA GLY A 104 -10.43 9.15 -7.51
C GLY A 104 -10.48 8.18 -6.34
N ALA A 105 -11.65 8.11 -5.72
CA ALA A 105 -11.87 7.25 -4.56
C ALA A 105 -12.19 5.84 -5.02
N LEU A 106 -11.19 4.97 -5.01
CA LEU A 106 -11.37 3.57 -5.38
C LEU A 106 -11.89 2.75 -4.20
N PRO A 107 -12.70 1.72 -4.45
CA PRO A 107 -13.10 0.80 -3.40
C PRO A 107 -11.92 -0.05 -2.92
N GLU A 108 -12.08 -0.63 -1.74
CA GLU A 108 -11.01 -1.39 -1.09
C GLU A 108 -10.42 -2.49 -1.99
N SER A 109 -11.26 -3.22 -2.71
CA SER A 109 -10.78 -4.30 -3.58
C SER A 109 -9.83 -3.79 -4.65
N GLN A 110 -10.10 -2.61 -5.22
CA GLN A 110 -9.23 -2.03 -6.24
C GLN A 110 -7.96 -1.45 -5.63
N VAL A 111 -8.04 -0.90 -4.41
CA VAL A 111 -6.86 -0.45 -3.69
C VAL A 111 -5.94 -1.64 -3.40
N MET A 112 -6.50 -2.76 -2.95
CA MET A 112 -5.70 -3.96 -2.71
C MET A 112 -5.06 -4.50 -3.99
N ALA A 113 -5.79 -4.46 -5.11
CA ALA A 113 -5.24 -4.87 -6.40
C ALA A 113 -4.08 -3.96 -6.82
N PHE A 114 -4.20 -2.66 -6.54
CA PHE A 114 -3.12 -1.71 -6.79
C PHE A 114 -1.88 -2.04 -5.95
N LEU A 115 -2.07 -2.31 -4.66
CA LEU A 115 -0.96 -2.69 -3.78
C LEU A 115 -0.28 -3.97 -4.25
N GLU A 116 -1.06 -4.95 -4.67
CA GLU A 116 -0.51 -6.19 -5.20
C GLU A 116 0.36 -5.92 -6.43
N ARG A 117 -0.14 -5.07 -7.31
CA ARG A 117 0.58 -4.73 -8.55
C ARG A 117 1.90 -4.03 -8.27
N ILE A 118 1.91 -3.02 -7.39
CA ILE A 118 3.13 -2.25 -7.13
C ILE A 118 4.14 -3.00 -6.28
N THR A 119 3.72 -3.97 -5.52
CA THR A 119 4.62 -4.81 -4.71
C THR A 119 5.02 -6.09 -5.47
N LYS A 120 4.61 -6.20 -6.73
CA LYS A 120 4.90 -7.36 -7.59
C LYS A 120 4.43 -8.66 -6.95
N GLY A 121 3.26 -8.61 -6.31
CA GLY A 121 2.67 -9.77 -5.67
C GLY A 121 3.14 -10.03 -4.25
N ALA A 122 4.01 -9.17 -3.66
CA ALA A 122 4.42 -9.35 -2.27
C ALA A 122 3.24 -9.22 -1.31
N VAL A 123 2.31 -8.30 -1.59
CA VAL A 123 1.03 -8.24 -0.90
C VAL A 123 0.16 -9.37 -1.47
N GLY A 124 -0.34 -10.25 -0.60
CA GLY A 124 -1.10 -11.43 -1.03
C GLY A 124 -0.25 -12.64 -1.42
N SER A 125 1.09 -12.52 -1.39
CA SER A 125 1.98 -13.61 -1.78
C SER A 125 1.81 -14.85 -0.92
N GLU A 126 1.52 -14.69 0.35
CA GLU A 126 1.30 -15.80 1.27
C GLU A 126 0.14 -16.69 0.80
N GLU A 127 -0.97 -16.07 0.40
CA GLU A 127 -2.11 -16.80 -0.14
C GLU A 127 -1.74 -17.51 -1.45
N LYS A 128 -1.02 -16.84 -2.33
CA LYS A 128 -0.58 -17.42 -3.60
C LYS A 128 0.36 -18.60 -3.38
N ASP A 129 1.26 -18.49 -2.41
CA ASP A 129 2.18 -19.58 -2.07
C ASP A 129 1.44 -20.80 -1.52
N LEU A 130 0.42 -20.56 -0.69
CA LEU A 130 -0.41 -21.63 -0.17
C LEU A 130 -1.19 -22.32 -1.28
N LEU A 131 -1.72 -21.57 -2.24
CA LEU A 131 -2.43 -22.15 -3.38
C LEU A 131 -1.50 -23.02 -4.23
N LYS A 132 -0.27 -22.56 -4.47
CA LYS A 132 0.71 -23.34 -5.22
C LYS A 132 1.07 -24.63 -4.49
N ALA A 133 1.23 -24.57 -3.18
CA ALA A 133 1.53 -25.73 -2.37
C ALA A 133 0.38 -26.74 -2.39
N ALA A 134 -0.87 -26.24 -2.34
CA ALA A 134 -2.04 -27.10 -2.41
C ALA A 134 -2.13 -27.81 -3.77
N ASP A 135 -1.90 -27.07 -4.87
CA ASP A 135 -1.90 -27.64 -6.21
C ASP A 135 -0.81 -28.69 -6.38
N ALA A 136 0.39 -28.42 -5.86
CA ALA A 136 1.49 -29.37 -5.89
C ALA A 136 1.17 -30.65 -5.13
N ALA A 137 0.52 -30.53 -3.97
CA ALA A 137 0.13 -31.68 -3.17
C ALA A 137 -0.88 -32.55 -3.90
N LEU A 138 -1.81 -31.95 -4.64
CA LEU A 138 -2.77 -32.71 -5.46
C LEU A 138 -2.07 -33.46 -6.59
N VAL A 139 -1.14 -32.81 -7.28
CA VAL A 139 -0.38 -33.42 -8.37
C VAL A 139 0.45 -34.61 -7.86
N GLU A 140 1.01 -34.49 -6.66
CA GLU A 140 1.80 -35.55 -6.04
C GLU A 140 0.95 -36.68 -5.45
N GLY A 141 -0.36 -36.59 -5.53
CA GLY A 141 -1.25 -37.60 -4.99
C GLY A 141 -1.41 -37.55 -3.47
N ASN A 142 -1.30 -36.36 -2.89
CA ASN A 142 -1.45 -36.17 -1.45
C ASN A 142 -2.66 -35.25 -1.15
N PRO A 143 -3.89 -35.76 -1.28
CA PRO A 143 -5.08 -34.94 -1.09
C PRO A 143 -5.29 -34.46 0.35
N ALA A 144 -4.76 -35.18 1.33
CA ALA A 144 -4.89 -34.77 2.73
C ALA A 144 -4.11 -33.47 2.98
N ALA A 145 -2.88 -33.38 2.45
CA ALA A 145 -2.08 -32.16 2.58
C ALA A 145 -2.74 -31.00 1.85
N ALA A 146 -3.30 -31.23 0.66
CA ALA A 146 -4.00 -30.20 -0.09
C ALA A 146 -5.22 -29.68 0.68
N ALA A 147 -5.98 -30.58 1.28
CA ALA A 147 -7.17 -30.21 2.07
C ALA A 147 -6.81 -29.34 3.27
N ASP A 148 -5.72 -29.67 3.96
CA ASP A 148 -5.24 -28.87 5.09
C ASP A 148 -4.85 -27.45 4.65
N ILE A 149 -4.21 -27.31 3.51
CA ILE A 149 -3.80 -26.00 2.99
C ILE A 149 -5.02 -25.18 2.58
N TYR A 150 -6.00 -25.80 1.91
CA TYR A 150 -7.24 -25.11 1.53
C TYR A 150 -8.02 -24.68 2.76
N ALA A 151 -8.06 -25.50 3.81
CA ALA A 151 -8.74 -25.15 5.06
C ALA A 151 -8.09 -23.92 5.70
N GLN A 152 -6.76 -23.83 5.66
CA GLN A 152 -6.02 -22.67 6.17
C GLN A 152 -6.38 -21.41 5.39
N LEU A 153 -6.46 -21.49 4.07
CA LEU A 153 -6.85 -20.36 3.22
C LEU A 153 -8.26 -19.86 3.54
N LEU A 154 -9.20 -20.78 3.75
CA LEU A 154 -10.56 -20.42 4.09
C LEU A 154 -10.64 -19.76 5.46
N ALA A 155 -9.86 -20.22 6.43
CA ALA A 155 -9.82 -19.61 7.76
C ALA A 155 -9.30 -18.17 7.71
N GLU A 156 -8.32 -17.90 6.87
CA GLU A 156 -7.75 -16.57 6.72
C GLU A 156 -8.71 -15.58 6.05
N ARG A 157 -9.64 -16.08 5.25
CA ARG A 157 -10.61 -15.24 4.53
C ARG A 157 -11.86 -14.93 5.33
N SER A 158 -12.13 -15.67 6.38
CA SER A 158 -13.33 -15.47 7.21
C SER A 158 -13.11 -14.54 8.42
#